data_3be65dabe65f6f4c7e0af7f2e29eefae
#
_entry.id   3be65dabe65f6f4c7e0af7f2e29eefae
#
_cell.length_a   1.000
_cell.length_b   1.000
_cell.length_c   1.000
_cell.angle_alpha   90.00
_cell.angle_beta   90.00
_cell.angle_gamma   90.00
#
_symmetry.space_group_name_H-M   'P 1'
#
loop_
_entity.id
_entity.type
_entity.pdbx_description
1 polymer ?
#
loop_
_entity_poly.entity_id
_entity_poly.type
_entity_poly.pdbx_seq_one_letter_code
_entity_poly.pdbx_strand_id
1 'polypeptide(L)'
;MLDEVNENTELVMSLQESITSYYPESMDEFVGNISLLLPLIDNFTKIVFFVKDEQARYQLANRTLLKRCQLNKHADIIGFTTEEVFSHHQGKDYMVQDMKVLREGKSIVDNLELHSYASGQLGWCITNKLPIYNNNQQIVAMVGISVDIDEDNERVLRKHARLAEVAQFVRVHLDQKINIAQLADLANLSVSQLERTFKAVLSMSPLQFVQKLRLEYAVKLLANPEMSVTQISLHCGYSDHSAFSRQFKQFTGISPTQFRHAYLTPKS
;
A
#
# COMPACT_ATOMS: atom_id res chain seq x y z
N MET A 1 -17.19 19.38 -7.45
CA MET A 1 -16.51 18.26 -8.18
C MET A 1 -15.01 18.14 -7.89
N LEU A 2 -14.36 19.16 -7.30
CA LEU A 2 -13.08 19.05 -6.60
C LEU A 2 -13.27 18.65 -5.13
N ASP A 3 -14.49 18.78 -4.62
CA ASP A 3 -14.82 18.58 -3.21
C ASP A 3 -14.93 17.10 -2.81
N GLU A 4 -15.45 16.23 -3.67
CA GLU A 4 -15.65 14.79 -3.33
C GLU A 4 -14.37 13.97 -3.21
N VAL A 5 -13.27 14.37 -3.88
CA VAL A 5 -12.00 13.63 -3.82
C VAL A 5 -11.15 14.10 -2.63
N ASN A 6 -11.37 15.31 -2.17
CA ASN A 6 -10.73 15.87 -0.98
C ASN A 6 -11.28 15.23 0.30
N GLU A 7 -12.56 14.84 0.32
CA GLU A 7 -13.23 14.27 1.48
C GLU A 7 -12.59 12.97 1.98
N ASN A 8 -12.20 12.06 1.09
CA ASN A 8 -11.60 10.79 1.51
C ASN A 8 -10.19 10.96 2.08
N THR A 9 -9.39 11.88 1.56
CA THR A 9 -8.04 12.16 2.07
C THR A 9 -8.11 12.94 3.38
N GLU A 10 -9.00 13.93 3.48
CA GLU A 10 -9.27 14.65 4.73
C GLU A 10 -9.87 13.74 5.80
N LEU A 11 -10.76 12.82 5.43
CA LEU A 11 -11.32 11.82 6.34
C LEU A 11 -10.23 10.90 6.90
N VAL A 12 -9.31 10.41 6.08
CA VAL A 12 -8.21 9.54 6.53
C VAL A 12 -7.25 10.32 7.44
N MET A 13 -6.92 11.57 7.12
CA MET A 13 -6.08 12.43 7.98
C MET A 13 -6.79 12.74 9.31
N SER A 14 -8.08 13.08 9.28
CA SER A 14 -8.89 13.31 10.48
C SER A 14 -9.02 12.05 11.34
N LEU A 15 -9.17 10.87 10.73
CA LEU A 15 -9.17 9.59 11.45
C LEU A 15 -7.81 9.30 12.08
N GLN A 16 -6.71 9.61 11.38
CA GLN A 16 -5.36 9.46 11.93
C GLN A 16 -5.15 10.35 13.16
N GLU A 17 -5.52 11.62 13.07
CA GLU A 17 -5.44 12.57 14.20
C GLU A 17 -6.30 12.12 15.37
N SER A 18 -7.53 11.67 15.10
CA SER A 18 -8.44 11.19 16.12
C SER A 18 -7.93 9.92 16.80
N ILE A 19 -7.37 8.98 16.04
CA ILE A 19 -6.82 7.73 16.58
C ILE A 19 -5.55 8.02 17.40
N THR A 20 -4.68 8.92 16.95
CA THR A 20 -3.44 9.26 17.67
C THR A 20 -3.67 10.09 18.93
N SER A 21 -4.82 10.73 19.06
CA SER A 21 -5.22 11.48 20.27
C SER A 21 -6.01 10.63 21.28
N TYR A 22 -6.35 9.40 20.95
CA TYR A 22 -7.04 8.48 21.82
C TYR A 22 -6.05 7.55 22.54
N TYR A 23 -6.08 7.55 23.88
CA TYR A 23 -5.20 6.77 24.76
C TYR A 23 -6.03 5.76 25.55
N PRO A 24 -6.30 4.55 25.03
CA PRO A 24 -7.01 3.52 25.75
C PRO A 24 -6.20 3.00 26.95
N GLU A 25 -6.84 2.55 28.00
CA GLU A 25 -6.17 1.93 29.14
C GLU A 25 -5.51 0.59 28.74
N SER A 26 -6.15 -0.14 27.83
CA SER A 26 -5.70 -1.45 27.35
C SER A 26 -6.06 -1.69 25.88
N MET A 27 -5.44 -2.70 25.30
CA MET A 27 -5.80 -3.20 23.97
C MET A 27 -7.26 -3.67 23.92
N ASP A 28 -7.75 -4.34 24.96
CA ASP A 28 -9.13 -4.86 25.01
C ASP A 28 -10.15 -3.73 24.95
N GLU A 29 -9.89 -2.63 25.65
CA GLU A 29 -10.71 -1.43 25.56
C GLU A 29 -10.70 -0.85 24.14
N PHE A 30 -9.52 -0.72 23.54
CA PHE A 30 -9.40 -0.21 22.18
C PHE A 30 -10.16 -1.08 21.17
N VAL A 31 -9.96 -2.40 21.22
CA VAL A 31 -10.64 -3.35 20.34
C VAL A 31 -12.14 -3.32 20.56
N GLY A 32 -12.60 -3.24 21.83
CA GLY A 32 -14.01 -3.13 22.18
C GLY A 32 -14.68 -1.91 21.55
N ASN A 33 -14.05 -0.75 21.66
CA ASN A 33 -14.57 0.50 21.09
C ASN A 33 -14.58 0.49 19.55
N ILE A 34 -13.51 0.03 18.92
CA ILE A 34 -13.41 -0.03 17.46
C ILE A 34 -14.34 -1.10 16.87
N SER A 35 -14.58 -2.21 17.57
CA SER A 35 -15.43 -3.29 17.08
C SER A 35 -16.88 -2.84 16.85
N LEU A 36 -17.34 -1.79 17.53
CA LEU A 36 -18.65 -1.18 17.30
C LEU A 36 -18.79 -0.58 15.89
N LEU A 37 -17.68 -0.13 15.28
CA LEU A 37 -17.66 0.45 13.95
C LEU A 37 -17.42 -0.61 12.86
N LEU A 38 -17.03 -1.84 13.24
CA LEU A 38 -16.68 -2.88 12.27
C LEU A 38 -17.79 -3.20 11.27
N PRO A 39 -19.11 -3.26 11.66
CA PRO A 39 -20.19 -3.48 10.69
C PRO A 39 -20.30 -2.38 9.62
N LEU A 40 -19.91 -1.14 9.93
CA LEU A 40 -19.86 -0.06 8.96
C LEU A 40 -18.65 -0.21 8.03
N ILE A 41 -17.49 -0.51 8.59
CA ILE A 41 -16.25 -0.70 7.84
C ILE A 41 -16.38 -1.91 6.89
N ASP A 42 -17.10 -2.94 7.27
CA ASP A 42 -17.36 -4.14 6.47
C ASP A 42 -18.13 -3.88 5.16
N ASN A 43 -18.82 -2.74 5.05
CA ASN A 43 -19.48 -2.34 3.81
C ASN A 43 -18.50 -1.79 2.75
N PHE A 44 -17.27 -1.44 3.14
CA PHE A 44 -16.26 -0.92 2.22
C PHE A 44 -15.38 -2.06 1.68
N THR A 45 -15.72 -2.56 0.49
CA THR A 45 -15.03 -3.72 -0.12
C THR A 45 -13.61 -3.42 -0.61
N LYS A 46 -13.23 -2.15 -0.68
CA LYS A 46 -11.89 -1.68 -1.10
C LYS A 46 -11.00 -1.27 0.08
N ILE A 47 -11.49 -1.43 1.30
CA ILE A 47 -10.76 -1.07 2.50
C ILE A 47 -10.47 -2.33 3.30
N VAL A 48 -9.20 -2.57 3.56
CA VAL A 48 -8.73 -3.51 4.60
C VAL A 48 -8.58 -2.72 5.88
N PHE A 49 -9.10 -3.26 6.97
CA PHE A 49 -8.94 -2.71 8.30
C PHE A 49 -8.59 -3.83 9.30
N PHE A 50 -7.62 -3.57 10.17
CA PHE A 50 -7.22 -4.52 11.20
C PHE A 50 -6.61 -3.83 12.42
N VAL A 51 -6.68 -4.54 13.55
CA VAL A 51 -5.96 -4.21 14.78
C VAL A 51 -5.10 -5.41 15.16
N LYS A 52 -3.88 -5.15 15.65
CA LYS A 52 -2.94 -6.17 16.13
C LYS A 52 -2.42 -5.81 17.52
N ASP A 53 -2.09 -6.84 18.28
CA ASP A 53 -1.43 -6.70 19.58
C ASP A 53 0.07 -6.41 19.46
N GLU A 54 0.76 -6.31 20.59
CA GLU A 54 2.20 -6.07 20.69
C GLU A 54 3.06 -7.18 20.07
N GLN A 55 2.51 -8.39 19.89
CA GLN A 55 3.13 -9.52 19.21
C GLN A 55 2.79 -9.59 17.72
N ALA A 56 2.16 -8.54 17.18
CA ALA A 56 1.68 -8.45 15.80
C ALA A 56 0.62 -9.51 15.44
N ARG A 57 -0.15 -10.02 16.41
CA ARG A 57 -1.26 -10.94 16.22
C ARG A 57 -2.55 -10.17 15.97
N TYR A 58 -3.32 -10.58 14.99
CA TYR A 58 -4.62 -9.97 14.69
C TYR A 58 -5.58 -10.12 15.87
N GLN A 59 -6.14 -9.00 16.31
CA GLN A 59 -7.17 -8.91 17.32
C GLN A 59 -8.50 -8.45 16.73
N LEU A 60 -8.45 -7.78 15.59
CA LEU A 60 -9.62 -7.37 14.82
C LEU A 60 -9.24 -7.38 13.32
N ALA A 61 -10.18 -7.78 12.47
CA ALA A 61 -10.04 -7.75 11.02
C ALA A 61 -11.41 -7.54 10.37
N ASN A 62 -11.50 -6.74 9.33
CA ASN A 62 -12.75 -6.59 8.60
C ASN A 62 -12.95 -7.70 7.55
N ARG A 63 -14.16 -7.81 7.01
CA ARG A 63 -14.52 -8.83 5.99
C ARG A 63 -13.68 -8.74 4.73
N THR A 64 -13.23 -7.57 4.35
CA THR A 64 -12.37 -7.39 3.16
C THR A 64 -11.03 -8.11 3.35
N LEU A 65 -10.41 -7.98 4.54
CA LEU A 65 -9.18 -8.71 4.85
C LEU A 65 -9.40 -10.23 4.84
N LEU A 66 -10.47 -10.71 5.48
CA LEU A 66 -10.79 -12.15 5.48
C LEU A 66 -10.93 -12.70 4.06
N LYS A 67 -11.68 -12.02 3.19
CA LYS A 67 -11.85 -12.42 1.79
C LYS A 67 -10.52 -12.46 1.03
N ARG A 68 -9.62 -11.49 1.26
CA ARG A 68 -8.30 -11.46 0.63
C ARG A 68 -7.41 -12.62 1.07
N CYS A 69 -7.57 -13.06 2.31
CA CYS A 69 -6.88 -14.23 2.87
C CYS A 69 -7.59 -15.56 2.56
N GLN A 70 -8.72 -15.55 1.82
CA GLN A 70 -9.60 -16.72 1.61
C GLN A 70 -10.11 -17.36 2.91
N LEU A 71 -10.29 -16.53 3.94
CA LEU A 71 -10.83 -16.92 5.23
C LEU A 71 -12.33 -16.61 5.29
N ASN A 72 -13.08 -17.44 6.01
CA ASN A 72 -14.54 -17.30 6.09
C ASN A 72 -15.01 -16.73 7.43
N LYS A 73 -14.23 -16.91 8.50
CA LYS A 73 -14.60 -16.50 9.86
C LYS A 73 -13.50 -15.66 10.50
N HIS A 74 -13.89 -14.73 11.36
CA HIS A 74 -12.92 -13.95 12.15
C HIS A 74 -12.02 -14.84 13.01
N ALA A 75 -12.55 -15.95 13.56
CA ALA A 75 -11.76 -16.91 14.34
C ALA A 75 -10.58 -17.53 13.56
N ASP A 76 -10.63 -17.49 12.23
CA ASP A 76 -9.58 -18.06 11.38
C ASP A 76 -8.35 -17.14 11.28
N ILE A 77 -8.45 -15.88 11.71
CA ILE A 77 -7.36 -14.88 11.66
C ILE A 77 -6.97 -14.36 13.04
N ILE A 78 -7.91 -14.29 13.99
CA ILE A 78 -7.64 -13.74 15.33
C ILE A 78 -6.61 -14.60 16.06
N GLY A 79 -5.62 -13.94 16.65
CA GLY A 79 -4.50 -14.58 17.36
C GLY A 79 -3.34 -15.03 16.45
N PHE A 80 -3.51 -14.99 15.11
CA PHE A 80 -2.45 -15.31 14.17
C PHE A 80 -1.67 -14.05 13.76
N THR A 81 -0.39 -14.23 13.43
CA THR A 81 0.45 -13.17 12.85
C THR A 81 0.26 -13.09 11.34
N THR A 82 0.77 -12.02 10.73
CA THR A 82 0.77 -11.88 9.27
C THR A 82 1.54 -13.03 8.58
N GLU A 83 2.65 -13.49 9.18
CA GLU A 83 3.45 -14.59 8.65
C GLU A 83 2.69 -15.92 8.68
N GLU A 84 1.88 -16.16 9.70
CA GLU A 84 1.06 -17.35 9.84
C GLU A 84 -0.14 -17.36 8.88
N VAL A 85 -0.74 -16.19 8.65
CA VAL A 85 -1.92 -16.02 7.76
C VAL A 85 -1.50 -16.02 6.28
N PHE A 86 -0.44 -15.30 5.93
CA PHE A 86 0.06 -15.21 4.57
C PHE A 86 1.21 -16.20 4.39
N SER A 87 0.89 -17.43 4.04
CA SER A 87 1.81 -18.57 3.90
C SER A 87 2.93 -18.41 2.85
N HIS A 88 3.00 -17.26 2.17
CA HIS A 88 4.01 -16.92 1.18
C HIS A 88 4.99 -15.85 1.71
N HIS A 89 6.13 -15.67 1.05
CA HIS A 89 7.22 -14.78 1.45
C HIS A 89 6.80 -13.37 1.87
N GLN A 90 5.68 -12.86 1.37
CA GLN A 90 5.15 -11.54 1.73
C GLN A 90 4.75 -11.42 3.22
N GLY A 91 4.30 -12.49 3.86
CA GLY A 91 3.93 -12.48 5.28
C GLY A 91 5.08 -12.04 6.18
N LYS A 92 6.33 -12.43 5.87
CA LYS A 92 7.53 -12.04 6.62
C LYS A 92 7.83 -10.55 6.52
N ASP A 93 7.72 -9.98 5.34
CA ASP A 93 8.03 -8.55 5.14
C ASP A 93 6.96 -7.66 5.74
N TYR A 94 5.69 -8.07 5.69
CA TYR A 94 4.62 -7.38 6.42
C TYR A 94 4.82 -7.49 7.94
N MET A 95 5.29 -8.64 8.43
CA MET A 95 5.64 -8.82 9.84
C MET A 95 6.78 -7.91 10.28
N VAL A 96 7.80 -7.72 9.44
CA VAL A 96 8.90 -6.76 9.70
C VAL A 96 8.37 -5.33 9.81
N GLN A 97 7.46 -4.93 8.93
CA GLN A 97 6.81 -3.61 9.01
C GLN A 97 5.99 -3.46 10.29
N ASP A 98 5.18 -4.46 10.63
CA ASP A 98 4.34 -4.46 11.83
C ASP A 98 5.19 -4.33 13.09
N MET A 99 6.27 -5.12 13.20
CA MET A 99 7.20 -5.07 14.32
C MET A 99 7.93 -3.74 14.43
N LYS A 100 8.20 -3.05 13.30
CA LYS A 100 8.78 -1.71 13.32
C LYS A 100 7.83 -0.70 13.93
N VAL A 101 6.54 -0.75 13.59
CA VAL A 101 5.51 0.11 14.19
C VAL A 101 5.38 -0.18 15.68
N LEU A 102 5.31 -1.46 16.07
CA LEU A 102 5.08 -1.89 17.45
C LEU A 102 6.29 -1.67 18.37
N ARG A 103 7.53 -1.81 17.88
CA ARG A 103 8.75 -1.68 18.70
C ARG A 103 9.33 -0.28 18.68
N GLU A 104 9.32 0.39 17.52
CA GLU A 104 9.95 1.68 17.34
C GLU A 104 8.96 2.85 17.46
N GLY A 105 7.66 2.58 17.49
CA GLY A 105 6.60 3.61 17.50
C GLY A 105 6.54 4.42 16.21
N LYS A 106 7.21 3.95 15.14
CA LYS A 106 7.24 4.64 13.86
C LYS A 106 6.04 4.29 13.02
N SER A 107 5.14 5.25 12.86
CA SER A 107 4.02 5.11 11.93
C SER A 107 4.48 4.87 10.50
N ILE A 108 3.73 4.06 9.78
CA ILE A 108 3.81 3.92 8.33
C ILE A 108 2.63 4.71 7.77
N VAL A 109 2.90 5.71 6.95
CA VAL A 109 1.89 6.62 6.41
C VAL A 109 2.04 6.69 4.89
N ASP A 110 0.90 6.67 4.19
CA ASP A 110 0.83 6.77 2.72
C ASP A 110 1.77 5.79 1.97
N ASN A 111 1.97 4.59 2.52
CA ASN A 111 2.86 3.62 1.92
C ASN A 111 2.18 2.92 0.75
N LEU A 112 2.71 3.14 -0.46
CA LEU A 112 2.24 2.45 -1.66
C LEU A 112 2.76 1.02 -1.67
N GLU A 113 1.85 0.05 -1.77
CA GLU A 113 2.15 -1.38 -1.77
C GLU A 113 1.45 -2.10 -2.92
N LEU A 114 2.10 -3.13 -3.45
CA LEU A 114 1.51 -4.08 -4.36
C LEU A 114 1.21 -5.38 -3.60
N HIS A 115 -0.04 -5.59 -3.27
CA HIS A 115 -0.46 -6.80 -2.58
C HIS A 115 -0.76 -7.93 -3.57
N SER A 116 -0.34 -9.14 -3.22
CA SER A 116 -0.82 -10.35 -3.87
C SER A 116 -1.96 -10.93 -3.03
N TYR A 117 -3.12 -11.02 -3.64
CA TYR A 117 -4.28 -11.65 -3.00
C TYR A 117 -4.17 -13.17 -3.08
N ALA A 118 -4.86 -13.86 -2.19
CA ALA A 118 -4.91 -15.33 -2.20
C ALA A 118 -5.48 -15.90 -3.51
N SER A 119 -6.26 -15.11 -4.26
CA SER A 119 -6.71 -15.43 -5.63
C SER A 119 -5.60 -15.44 -6.67
N GLY A 120 -4.38 -15.00 -6.32
CA GLY A 120 -3.27 -14.78 -7.25
C GLY A 120 -3.32 -13.44 -8.00
N GLN A 121 -4.36 -12.63 -7.79
CA GLN A 121 -4.42 -11.28 -8.34
C GLN A 121 -3.49 -10.33 -7.59
N LEU A 122 -2.94 -9.37 -8.31
CA LEU A 122 -2.15 -8.27 -7.74
C LEU A 122 -3.02 -7.03 -7.64
N GLY A 123 -2.97 -6.34 -6.52
CA GLY A 123 -3.69 -5.09 -6.32
C GLY A 123 -2.83 -4.03 -5.64
N TRP A 124 -2.93 -2.80 -6.13
CA TRP A 124 -2.28 -1.66 -5.51
C TRP A 124 -3.11 -1.10 -4.37
N CYS A 125 -2.47 -0.76 -3.27
CA CYS A 125 -3.11 -0.08 -2.15
C CYS A 125 -2.18 0.95 -1.51
N ILE A 126 -2.78 1.91 -0.82
CA ILE A 126 -2.09 2.81 0.11
C ILE A 126 -2.35 2.28 1.51
N THR A 127 -1.28 1.98 2.23
CA THR A 127 -1.32 1.43 3.58
C THR A 127 -0.85 2.44 4.61
N ASN A 128 -1.62 2.56 5.69
CA ASN A 128 -1.26 3.31 6.89
C ASN A 128 -1.28 2.36 8.08
N LYS A 129 -0.25 2.42 8.92
CA LYS A 129 -0.14 1.64 10.17
C LYS A 129 0.31 2.57 11.29
N LEU A 130 -0.47 2.62 12.36
CA LEU A 130 -0.25 3.54 13.46
C LEU A 130 -0.13 2.76 14.78
N PRO A 131 0.86 3.09 15.63
CA PRO A 131 0.89 2.58 16.99
C PRO A 131 -0.21 3.22 17.83
N ILE A 132 -0.80 2.47 18.73
CA ILE A 132 -1.76 2.93 19.73
C ILE A 132 -1.09 2.94 21.09
N TYR A 133 -1.06 4.10 21.73
CA TYR A 133 -0.43 4.30 23.01
C TYR A 133 -1.47 4.34 24.13
N ASN A 134 -1.15 3.80 25.30
CA ASN A 134 -1.92 4.02 26.51
C ASN A 134 -1.51 5.34 27.20
N ASN A 135 -2.17 5.66 28.34
CA ASN A 135 -1.86 6.84 29.12
C ASN A 135 -0.43 6.85 29.70
N ASN A 136 0.23 5.70 29.76
CA ASN A 136 1.62 5.55 30.22
C ASN A 136 2.64 5.64 29.05
N GLN A 137 2.20 6.05 27.87
CA GLN A 137 3.03 6.13 26.65
C GLN A 137 3.60 4.77 26.21
N GLN A 138 2.96 3.67 26.56
CA GLN A 138 3.31 2.33 26.11
C GLN A 138 2.46 1.98 24.88
N ILE A 139 3.06 1.35 23.88
CA ILE A 139 2.32 0.84 22.74
C ILE A 139 1.55 -0.40 23.18
N VAL A 140 0.23 -0.36 23.09
CA VAL A 140 -0.66 -1.47 23.47
C VAL A 140 -1.25 -2.20 22.25
N ALA A 141 -1.23 -1.55 21.09
CA ALA A 141 -1.77 -2.11 19.87
C ALA A 141 -1.18 -1.41 18.63
N MET A 142 -1.47 -1.94 17.46
CA MET A 142 -1.30 -1.27 16.18
C MET A 142 -2.60 -1.36 15.40
N VAL A 143 -3.02 -0.25 14.80
CA VAL A 143 -4.11 -0.21 13.83
C VAL A 143 -3.55 -0.07 12.42
N GLY A 144 -4.12 -0.79 11.47
CA GLY A 144 -3.76 -0.70 10.06
C GLY A 144 -4.98 -0.54 9.17
N ILE A 145 -4.83 0.32 8.16
CA ILE A 145 -5.79 0.52 7.10
C ILE A 145 -5.07 0.48 5.75
N SER A 146 -5.59 -0.32 4.80
CA SER A 146 -5.11 -0.32 3.43
C SER A 146 -6.28 -0.04 2.49
N VAL A 147 -6.14 0.97 1.65
CA VAL A 147 -7.16 1.40 0.69
C VAL A 147 -6.70 1.04 -0.70
N ASP A 148 -7.52 0.26 -1.43
CA ASP A 148 -7.22 -0.10 -2.81
C ASP A 148 -7.23 1.12 -3.71
N ILE A 149 -6.23 1.19 -4.57
CA ILE A 149 -6.19 2.15 -5.65
C ILE A 149 -6.96 1.56 -6.83
N ASP A 150 -7.95 2.29 -7.32
CA ASP A 150 -8.71 1.88 -8.49
C ASP A 150 -7.78 1.66 -9.69
N GLU A 151 -7.93 0.49 -10.34
CA GLU A 151 -7.23 0.19 -11.59
C GLU A 151 -7.70 1.10 -12.73
N ASP A 152 -8.86 1.72 -12.60
CA ASP A 152 -9.47 2.60 -13.61
C ASP A 152 -8.92 4.05 -13.55
N ASN A 153 -7.62 4.18 -13.24
CA ASN A 153 -6.92 5.46 -13.32
C ASN A 153 -7.08 6.12 -14.71
N GLU A 154 -7.28 5.33 -15.76
CA GLU A 154 -7.49 5.86 -17.11
C GLU A 154 -8.82 6.62 -17.27
N ARG A 155 -9.90 6.16 -16.64
CA ARG A 155 -11.19 6.86 -16.66
C ARG A 155 -11.11 8.17 -15.90
N VAL A 156 -10.41 8.17 -14.79
CA VAL A 156 -10.18 9.37 -13.97
C VAL A 156 -9.28 10.35 -14.71
N LEU A 157 -8.17 9.88 -15.29
CA LEU A 157 -7.23 10.69 -16.08
C LEU A 157 -7.90 11.35 -17.30
N ARG A 158 -8.83 10.67 -17.98
CA ARG A 158 -9.57 11.26 -19.10
C ARG A 158 -10.36 12.53 -18.73
N LYS A 159 -10.74 12.68 -17.45
CA LYS A 159 -11.42 13.89 -16.94
C LYS A 159 -10.43 15.00 -16.56
N HIS A 160 -9.13 14.70 -16.48
CA HIS A 160 -8.07 15.59 -16.04
C HIS A 160 -6.95 15.66 -17.08
N ALA A 161 -7.18 16.40 -18.18
CA ALA A 161 -6.29 16.44 -19.35
C ALA A 161 -4.80 16.65 -19.00
N ARG A 162 -4.49 17.59 -18.09
CA ARG A 162 -3.10 17.87 -17.66
C ARG A 162 -2.45 16.66 -16.99
N LEU A 163 -3.19 15.92 -16.15
CA LEU A 163 -2.67 14.70 -15.54
C LEU A 163 -2.56 13.56 -16.54
N ALA A 164 -3.42 13.52 -17.55
CA ALA A 164 -3.32 12.54 -18.63
C ALA A 164 -2.04 12.74 -19.45
N GLU A 165 -1.65 13.99 -19.73
CA GLU A 165 -0.37 14.31 -20.39
C GLU A 165 0.82 13.86 -19.56
N VAL A 166 0.83 14.17 -18.26
CA VAL A 166 1.86 13.71 -17.33
C VAL A 166 1.93 12.18 -17.29
N ALA A 167 0.80 11.50 -17.17
CA ALA A 167 0.75 10.05 -17.13
C ALA A 167 1.28 9.44 -18.43
N GLN A 168 0.93 10.00 -19.58
CA GLN A 168 1.42 9.55 -20.87
C GLN A 168 2.94 9.78 -21.00
N PHE A 169 3.43 10.95 -20.57
CA PHE A 169 4.85 11.24 -20.56
C PHE A 169 5.61 10.20 -19.71
N VAL A 170 5.14 9.92 -18.52
CA VAL A 170 5.76 8.93 -17.63
C VAL A 170 5.78 7.54 -18.27
N ARG A 171 4.69 7.10 -18.91
CA ARG A 171 4.62 5.78 -19.59
C ARG A 171 5.63 5.62 -20.71
N VAL A 172 5.86 6.69 -21.46
CA VAL A 172 6.80 6.68 -22.59
C VAL A 172 8.26 6.72 -22.15
N HIS A 173 8.54 7.32 -20.98
CA HIS A 173 9.90 7.59 -20.51
C HIS A 173 10.26 6.81 -19.23
N LEU A 174 9.66 5.61 -19.03
CA LEU A 174 9.90 4.79 -17.83
C LEU A 174 11.36 4.40 -17.63
N ASP A 175 12.11 4.26 -18.73
CA ASP A 175 13.52 3.91 -18.78
C ASP A 175 14.46 5.09 -18.46
N GLN A 176 13.93 6.31 -18.38
CA GLN A 176 14.70 7.54 -18.18
C GLN A 176 14.57 8.07 -16.77
N LYS A 177 15.49 8.96 -16.37
CA LYS A 177 15.39 9.69 -15.13
C LYS A 177 14.25 10.72 -15.21
N ILE A 178 13.16 10.48 -14.49
CA ILE A 178 12.04 11.40 -14.41
C ILE A 178 12.21 12.32 -13.20
N ASN A 179 12.10 13.64 -13.43
CA ASN A 179 12.14 14.66 -12.39
C ASN A 179 10.72 15.19 -12.14
N ILE A 180 10.30 15.27 -10.88
CA ILE A 180 8.97 15.78 -10.50
C ILE A 180 8.76 17.24 -10.93
N ALA A 181 9.80 18.07 -10.90
CA ALA A 181 9.72 19.44 -11.43
C ALA A 181 9.36 19.47 -12.93
N GLN A 182 9.97 18.58 -13.73
CA GLN A 182 9.64 18.45 -15.15
C GLN A 182 8.17 18.02 -15.36
N LEU A 183 7.64 17.15 -14.52
CA LEU A 183 6.23 16.76 -14.57
C LEU A 183 5.29 17.92 -14.18
N ALA A 184 5.73 18.75 -13.23
CA ALA A 184 4.98 19.93 -12.84
C ALA A 184 4.94 20.98 -13.98
N ASP A 185 6.08 21.24 -14.61
CA ASP A 185 6.18 22.12 -15.79
C ASP A 185 5.28 21.63 -16.93
N LEU A 186 5.31 20.35 -17.23
CA LEU A 186 4.44 19.73 -18.26
C LEU A 186 2.94 19.96 -17.96
N ALA A 187 2.54 19.90 -16.70
CA ALA A 187 1.16 20.17 -16.27
C ALA A 187 0.83 21.64 -16.14
N ASN A 188 1.79 22.58 -16.34
CA ASN A 188 1.67 24.00 -16.01
C ASN A 188 1.25 24.24 -14.55
N LEU A 189 1.88 23.53 -13.63
CA LEU A 189 1.65 23.60 -12.18
C LEU A 189 2.97 23.80 -11.44
N SER A 190 2.90 24.37 -10.23
CA SER A 190 4.03 24.24 -9.30
C SER A 190 4.13 22.78 -8.79
N VAL A 191 5.30 22.40 -8.27
CA VAL A 191 5.49 21.05 -7.69
C VAL A 191 4.44 20.78 -6.60
N SER A 192 4.20 21.74 -5.70
CA SER A 192 3.19 21.58 -4.63
C SER A 192 1.76 21.46 -5.15
N GLN A 193 1.44 22.14 -6.26
CA GLN A 193 0.12 21.95 -6.91
C GLN A 193 0.01 20.59 -7.57
N LEU A 194 1.06 20.13 -8.25
CA LEU A 194 1.08 18.79 -8.84
C LEU A 194 0.90 17.71 -7.78
N GLU A 195 1.64 17.80 -6.66
CA GLU A 195 1.53 16.88 -5.52
C GLU A 195 0.09 16.80 -5.00
N ARG A 196 -0.53 17.95 -4.70
CA ARG A 196 -1.92 18.02 -4.23
C ARG A 196 -2.90 17.44 -5.26
N THR A 197 -2.73 17.80 -6.53
CA THR A 197 -3.63 17.32 -7.59
C THR A 197 -3.52 15.82 -7.81
N PHE A 198 -2.29 15.28 -7.81
CA PHE A 198 -2.08 13.83 -7.90
C PHE A 198 -2.72 13.10 -6.70
N LYS A 199 -2.52 13.61 -5.49
CA LYS A 199 -3.08 13.01 -4.28
C LYS A 199 -4.61 13.06 -4.29
N ALA A 200 -5.20 14.17 -4.70
CA ALA A 200 -6.64 14.34 -4.81
C ALA A 200 -7.28 13.45 -5.90
N VAL A 201 -6.63 13.30 -7.06
CA VAL A 201 -7.21 12.62 -8.23
C VAL A 201 -6.88 11.13 -8.27
N LEU A 202 -5.65 10.75 -7.88
CA LEU A 202 -5.11 9.39 -8.00
C LEU A 202 -4.81 8.75 -6.64
N SER A 203 -5.07 9.43 -5.53
CA SER A 203 -4.79 8.98 -4.15
C SER A 203 -3.32 8.64 -3.90
N MET A 204 -2.40 9.16 -4.72
CA MET A 204 -0.96 8.92 -4.60
C MET A 204 -0.15 10.15 -5.06
N SER A 205 1.11 10.25 -4.62
CA SER A 205 2.01 11.31 -5.10
C SER A 205 2.49 11.06 -6.54
N PRO A 206 3.00 12.10 -7.26
CA PRO A 206 3.60 11.93 -8.57
C PRO A 206 4.76 10.92 -8.57
N LEU A 207 5.58 10.93 -7.52
CA LEU A 207 6.69 9.97 -7.37
C LEU A 207 6.17 8.53 -7.21
N GLN A 208 5.15 8.32 -6.38
CA GLN A 208 4.51 7.02 -6.22
C GLN A 208 3.90 6.54 -7.54
N PHE A 209 3.31 7.44 -8.33
CA PHE A 209 2.78 7.09 -9.64
C PHE A 209 3.87 6.61 -10.60
N VAL A 210 5.02 7.30 -10.67
CA VAL A 210 6.19 6.85 -11.47
C VAL A 210 6.66 5.48 -11.00
N GLN A 211 6.81 5.30 -9.70
CA GLN A 211 7.25 4.03 -9.10
C GLN A 211 6.28 2.89 -9.41
N LYS A 212 4.97 3.15 -9.28
CA LYS A 212 3.91 2.19 -9.63
C LYS A 212 4.04 1.72 -11.08
N LEU A 213 4.12 2.65 -12.03
CA LEU A 213 4.23 2.31 -13.45
C LEU A 213 5.52 1.54 -13.78
N ARG A 214 6.65 1.92 -13.18
CA ARG A 214 7.92 1.19 -13.31
C ARG A 214 7.82 -0.25 -12.80
N LEU A 215 7.14 -0.44 -11.68
CA LEU A 215 6.97 -1.76 -11.11
C LEU A 215 6.02 -2.62 -11.93
N GLU A 216 4.92 -2.07 -12.41
CA GLU A 216 4.01 -2.75 -13.34
C GLU A 216 4.74 -3.18 -14.62
N TYR A 217 5.61 -2.32 -15.14
CA TYR A 217 6.43 -2.64 -16.30
C TYR A 217 7.46 -3.74 -15.96
N ALA A 218 8.12 -3.66 -14.80
CA ALA A 218 9.03 -4.70 -14.34
C ALA A 218 8.33 -6.07 -14.19
N VAL A 219 7.11 -6.11 -13.65
CA VAL A 219 6.33 -7.36 -13.54
C VAL A 219 6.07 -7.96 -14.91
N LYS A 220 5.73 -7.14 -15.92
CA LYS A 220 5.54 -7.61 -17.30
C LYS A 220 6.85 -8.18 -17.88
N LEU A 221 7.98 -7.50 -17.66
CA LEU A 221 9.29 -7.95 -18.15
C LEU A 221 9.79 -9.21 -17.42
N LEU A 222 9.45 -9.37 -16.13
CA LEU A 222 9.79 -10.57 -15.35
C LEU A 222 9.14 -11.84 -15.90
N ALA A 223 8.03 -11.73 -16.63
CA ALA A 223 7.39 -12.87 -17.31
C ALA A 223 8.25 -13.44 -18.46
N ASN A 224 9.19 -12.68 -18.99
CA ASN A 224 10.15 -13.17 -19.96
C ASN A 224 11.33 -13.85 -19.25
N PRO A 225 11.52 -15.18 -19.35
CA PRO A 225 12.59 -15.91 -18.67
C PRO A 225 13.99 -15.54 -19.21
N GLU A 226 14.09 -15.10 -20.47
CA GLU A 226 15.34 -14.73 -21.13
C GLU A 226 15.91 -13.39 -20.62
N MET A 227 15.08 -12.54 -20.01
CA MET A 227 15.55 -11.26 -19.49
C MET A 227 16.12 -11.41 -18.08
N SER A 228 17.38 -11.01 -17.90
CA SER A 228 17.99 -10.93 -16.57
C SER A 228 17.36 -9.79 -15.74
N VAL A 229 17.39 -9.92 -14.43
CA VAL A 229 16.89 -8.88 -13.50
C VAL A 229 17.67 -7.57 -13.68
N THR A 230 18.95 -7.65 -14.04
CA THR A 230 19.79 -6.48 -14.36
C THR A 230 19.29 -5.74 -15.60
N GLN A 231 18.97 -6.45 -16.66
CA GLN A 231 18.39 -5.85 -17.87
C GLN A 231 17.04 -5.20 -17.55
N ILE A 232 16.20 -5.89 -16.81
CA ILE A 232 14.88 -5.37 -16.37
C ILE A 232 15.04 -4.07 -15.58
N SER A 233 16.01 -4.00 -14.66
CA SER A 233 16.24 -2.80 -13.87
C SER A 233 16.57 -1.57 -14.76
N LEU A 234 17.39 -1.75 -15.77
CA LEU A 234 17.73 -0.69 -16.73
C LEU A 234 16.52 -0.24 -17.55
N HIS A 235 15.72 -1.19 -18.07
CA HIS A 235 14.47 -0.88 -18.79
C HIS A 235 13.43 -0.15 -17.93
N CYS A 236 13.51 -0.31 -16.61
CA CYS A 236 12.64 0.38 -15.66
C CYS A 236 13.24 1.71 -15.14
N GLY A 237 14.33 2.21 -15.76
CA GLY A 237 14.91 3.50 -15.43
C GLY A 237 15.67 3.56 -14.09
N TYR A 238 16.20 2.43 -13.64
CA TYR A 238 17.08 2.37 -12.47
C TYR A 238 18.54 2.38 -12.92
N SER A 239 19.38 3.17 -12.23
CA SER A 239 20.80 3.27 -12.51
C SER A 239 21.58 2.01 -12.12
N ASP A 240 21.05 1.25 -11.17
CA ASP A 240 21.66 0.02 -10.69
C ASP A 240 20.63 -1.04 -10.25
N HIS A 241 21.01 -2.29 -10.37
CA HIS A 241 20.22 -3.46 -9.98
C HIS A 241 19.87 -3.48 -8.48
N SER A 242 20.76 -2.96 -7.62
CA SER A 242 20.56 -3.02 -6.18
C SER A 242 19.46 -2.05 -5.74
N ALA A 243 19.44 -0.84 -6.31
CA ALA A 243 18.37 0.14 -6.08
C ALA A 243 17.03 -0.41 -6.55
N PHE A 244 16.98 -0.99 -7.76
CA PHE A 244 15.79 -1.66 -8.29
C PHE A 244 15.30 -2.76 -7.35
N SER A 245 16.19 -3.70 -6.97
CA SER A 245 15.81 -4.86 -6.15
C SER A 245 15.30 -4.45 -4.77
N ARG A 246 15.92 -3.43 -4.13
CA ARG A 246 15.44 -2.88 -2.85
C ARG A 246 14.05 -2.28 -3.00
N GLN A 247 13.83 -1.46 -4.02
CA GLN A 247 12.54 -0.81 -4.25
C GLN A 247 11.48 -1.82 -4.65
N PHE A 248 11.79 -2.77 -5.53
CA PHE A 248 10.89 -3.87 -5.88
C PHE A 248 10.45 -4.66 -4.63
N LYS A 249 11.43 -5.04 -3.78
CA LYS A 249 11.14 -5.73 -2.52
C LYS A 249 10.32 -4.85 -1.57
N GLN A 250 10.58 -3.56 -1.49
CA GLN A 250 9.79 -2.63 -0.66
C GLN A 250 8.30 -2.65 -1.05
N PHE A 251 7.98 -2.71 -2.35
CA PHE A 251 6.60 -2.70 -2.84
C PHE A 251 5.91 -4.06 -2.80
N THR A 252 6.66 -5.14 -3.09
CA THR A 252 6.08 -6.48 -3.30
C THR A 252 6.33 -7.43 -2.12
N GLY A 253 7.16 -7.01 -1.16
CA GLY A 253 7.60 -7.84 -0.05
C GLY A 253 8.71 -8.84 -0.40
N ILE A 254 8.96 -9.14 -1.67
CA ILE A 254 9.94 -10.15 -2.11
C ILE A 254 10.85 -9.63 -3.22
N SER A 255 12.00 -10.28 -3.41
CA SER A 255 12.92 -9.89 -4.48
C SER A 255 12.34 -10.18 -5.87
N PRO A 256 12.81 -9.49 -6.94
CA PRO A 256 12.38 -9.75 -8.30
C PRO A 256 12.52 -11.21 -8.73
N THR A 257 13.61 -11.87 -8.33
CA THR A 257 13.85 -13.29 -8.63
C THR A 257 12.84 -14.20 -7.92
N GLN A 258 12.58 -13.95 -6.64
CA GLN A 258 11.56 -14.69 -5.88
C GLN A 258 10.16 -14.47 -6.49
N PHE A 259 9.85 -13.24 -6.90
CA PHE A 259 8.59 -12.91 -7.55
C PHE A 259 8.40 -13.69 -8.85
N ARG A 260 9.43 -13.75 -9.71
CA ARG A 260 9.41 -14.55 -10.94
C ARG A 260 9.08 -16.01 -10.64
N HIS A 261 9.77 -16.63 -9.70
CA HIS A 261 9.53 -18.02 -9.34
C HIS A 261 8.16 -18.28 -8.74
N ALA A 262 7.68 -17.38 -7.88
CA ALA A 262 6.42 -17.57 -7.17
C ALA A 262 5.17 -17.37 -8.04
N TYR A 263 5.22 -16.42 -8.98
CA TYR A 263 4.01 -15.96 -9.69
C TYR A 263 4.04 -16.12 -11.20
N LEU A 264 5.21 -16.28 -11.80
CA LEU A 264 5.35 -16.24 -13.26
C LEU A 264 5.92 -17.54 -13.86
N THR A 265 6.44 -18.44 -13.04
CA THR A 265 6.83 -19.79 -13.49
C THR A 265 5.60 -20.69 -13.47
N PRO A 266 5.28 -21.41 -14.57
CA PRO A 266 4.19 -22.37 -14.56
C PRO A 266 4.37 -23.36 -13.42
N LYS A 267 3.35 -23.58 -12.60
CA LYS A 267 3.36 -24.68 -11.62
C LYS A 267 3.30 -25.97 -12.43
N SER A 268 4.39 -26.74 -12.43
CA SER A 268 4.49 -28.06 -13.01
C SER A 268 3.56 -29.06 -12.30
#